data_d881d880023d09878553d2b0031b3696
#
_entry.id   d881d880023d09878553d2b0031b3696
#
_cell.length_a   1.000
_cell.length_b   1.000
_cell.length_c   1.000
_cell.angle_alpha   90.00
_cell.angle_beta   90.00
_cell.angle_gamma   90.00
#
_symmetry.space_group_name_H-M   'P 1'
#
loop_
_entity.id
_entity.type
_entity.pdbx_description
1 polymer ?
#
loop_
_entity_poly.entity_id
_entity_poly.type
_entity_poly.pdbx_seq_one_letter_code
_entity_poly.pdbx_strand_id
1 'polypeptide(L)'
;EGVEKLRGCNHTVIPDRIEAGTFMVAAAMMGDGVTLRRVCEEHMTVVTDLLRKCGHHVEFNERGDTVTIIAGKTPKCGEIKTAPYPGYPTDMQAQMTALFATTPGISVVKDTIFPQRFMHCSELKRMGADIKVDNGTAVISGVETLSGAPVMASDLRASAALVLAALKAE
;
A
#
# COMPACT_ATOMS: atom_id res chain seq x y z
N GLU A 1 3.86 24.11 25.05
CA GLU A 1 4.02 25.45 25.65
C GLU A 1 4.09 26.48 24.53
N GLY A 2 3.42 27.63 24.70
CA GLY A 2 3.54 28.76 23.81
C GLY A 2 4.88 29.47 23.99
N VAL A 3 5.35 30.13 22.94
CA VAL A 3 6.57 30.97 22.97
C VAL A 3 6.22 32.41 22.59
N GLU A 4 6.92 33.38 23.17
CA GLU A 4 6.67 34.81 22.92
C GLU A 4 6.99 35.20 21.46
N LYS A 5 8.00 34.56 20.85
CA LYS A 5 8.48 34.90 19.51
C LYS A 5 8.99 33.63 18.80
N LEU A 6 8.47 33.40 17.57
CA LEU A 6 9.02 32.39 16.68
C LEU A 6 10.35 32.87 16.07
N ARG A 7 11.30 31.95 15.91
CA ARG A 7 12.58 32.17 15.26
C ARG A 7 12.67 31.38 13.98
N GLY A 8 13.41 31.87 12.99
CA GLY A 8 13.72 31.12 11.78
C GLY A 8 14.59 29.91 12.11
N CYS A 9 14.41 28.81 11.36
CA CYS A 9 15.24 27.60 11.45
C CYS A 9 15.52 27.04 10.07
N ASN A 10 16.56 26.22 9.97
CA ASN A 10 16.78 25.33 8.83
C ASN A 10 16.23 23.96 9.20
N HIS A 11 15.35 23.43 8.37
CA HIS A 11 14.72 22.11 8.57
C HIS A 11 14.71 21.30 7.29
N THR A 12 15.06 20.02 7.37
CA THR A 12 14.90 19.08 6.28
C THR A 12 13.68 18.21 6.57
N VAL A 13 12.70 18.21 5.66
CA VAL A 13 11.50 17.39 5.77
C VAL A 13 11.89 15.91 5.68
N ILE A 14 11.33 15.09 6.58
CA ILE A 14 11.55 13.65 6.55
C ILE A 14 10.94 13.02 5.28
N PRO A 15 11.46 11.88 4.78
CA PRO A 15 10.87 11.15 3.66
C PRO A 15 9.41 10.77 3.91
N ASP A 16 8.57 10.90 2.88
CA ASP A 16 7.17 10.45 2.96
C ASP A 16 7.10 8.93 2.85
N ARG A 17 6.78 8.28 3.96
CA ARG A 17 6.64 6.83 4.05
C ARG A 17 5.45 6.29 3.25
N ILE A 18 4.42 7.10 3.02
CA ILE A 18 3.23 6.68 2.28
C ILE A 18 3.50 6.73 0.77
N GLU A 19 4.18 7.77 0.30
CA GLU A 19 4.67 7.83 -1.08
C GLU A 19 5.60 6.64 -1.37
N ALA A 20 6.64 6.45 -0.53
CA ALA A 20 7.57 5.33 -0.68
C ALA A 20 6.83 3.98 -0.66
N GLY A 21 5.93 3.75 0.30
CA GLY A 21 5.13 2.53 0.40
C GLY A 21 4.25 2.29 -0.83
N THR A 22 3.66 3.33 -1.40
CA THR A 22 2.86 3.23 -2.63
C THR A 22 3.72 2.72 -3.80
N PHE A 23 4.93 3.26 -3.99
CA PHE A 23 5.85 2.77 -5.02
C PHE A 23 6.41 1.38 -4.71
N MET A 24 6.57 1.00 -3.44
CA MET A 24 6.92 -0.36 -3.07
C MET A 24 5.84 -1.36 -3.47
N VAL A 25 4.56 -1.01 -3.27
CA VAL A 25 3.42 -1.82 -3.73
C VAL A 25 3.42 -1.93 -5.26
N ALA A 26 3.64 -0.82 -5.99
CA ALA A 26 3.76 -0.84 -7.45
C ALA A 26 4.86 -1.82 -7.90
N ALA A 27 6.03 -1.76 -7.28
CA ALA A 27 7.15 -2.66 -7.57
C ALA A 27 6.81 -4.13 -7.28
N ALA A 28 6.12 -4.40 -6.16
CA ALA A 28 5.65 -5.73 -5.80
C ALA A 28 4.64 -6.30 -6.81
N MET A 29 3.84 -5.45 -7.46
CA MET A 29 2.88 -5.85 -8.49
C MET A 29 3.53 -6.09 -9.85
N MET A 30 4.57 -5.32 -10.23
CA MET A 30 5.09 -5.27 -11.61
C MET A 30 6.33 -6.13 -11.89
N GLY A 31 7.10 -6.53 -10.91
CA GLY A 31 8.01 -7.67 -11.06
C GLY A 31 9.50 -7.44 -11.26
N ASP A 32 9.96 -6.39 -11.92
CA ASP A 32 11.35 -6.35 -12.45
C ASP A 32 12.42 -5.73 -11.54
N GLY A 33 12.04 -5.40 -10.33
CA GLY A 33 12.94 -4.73 -9.40
C GLY A 33 12.92 -3.20 -9.55
N VAL A 34 12.58 -2.53 -8.47
CA VAL A 34 12.57 -1.06 -8.38
C VAL A 34 13.39 -0.63 -7.18
N THR A 35 14.24 0.38 -7.36
CA THR A 35 15.02 0.97 -6.29
C THR A 35 14.50 2.37 -5.97
N LEU A 36 14.05 2.56 -4.73
CA LEU A 36 13.63 3.85 -4.19
C LEU A 36 14.76 4.44 -3.35
N ARG A 37 15.04 5.72 -3.54
CA ARG A 37 16.06 6.46 -2.80
C ARG A 37 15.41 7.53 -1.92
N ARG A 38 16.13 7.98 -0.89
CA ARG A 38 15.67 8.96 0.08
C ARG A 38 14.45 8.46 0.86
N VAL A 39 14.51 7.21 1.29
CA VAL A 39 13.55 6.59 2.20
C VAL A 39 14.13 6.58 3.63
N CYS A 40 13.35 6.14 4.59
CA CYS A 40 13.81 5.89 5.94
C CYS A 40 13.29 4.52 6.37
N GLU A 41 14.20 3.55 6.52
CA GLU A 41 13.85 2.15 6.85
C GLU A 41 13.01 2.05 8.11
N GLU A 42 13.39 2.80 9.16
CA GLU A 42 12.68 2.80 10.44
C GLU A 42 11.20 3.21 10.32
N HIS A 43 10.87 4.05 9.33
CA HIS A 43 9.48 4.48 9.08
C HIS A 43 8.66 3.46 8.30
N MET A 44 9.31 2.45 7.69
CA MET A 44 8.72 1.54 6.71
C MET A 44 8.50 0.11 7.25
N THR A 45 8.96 -0.20 8.45
CA THR A 45 9.09 -1.55 9.01
C THR A 45 7.84 -2.40 8.80
N VAL A 46 6.67 -1.89 9.20
CA VAL A 46 5.42 -2.68 9.14
C VAL A 46 4.97 -2.98 7.70
N VAL A 47 5.25 -2.08 6.75
CA VAL A 47 4.93 -2.26 5.32
C VAL A 47 5.91 -3.23 4.68
N THR A 48 7.20 -3.07 4.97
CA THR A 48 8.27 -3.94 4.44
C THR A 48 8.12 -5.37 4.94
N ASP A 49 7.82 -5.55 6.22
CA ASP A 49 7.61 -6.87 6.81
C ASP A 49 6.39 -7.58 6.22
N LEU A 50 5.33 -6.83 5.94
CA LEU A 50 4.16 -7.39 5.27
C LEU A 50 4.48 -7.83 3.84
N LEU A 51 5.17 -7.00 3.06
CA LEU A 51 5.58 -7.35 1.69
C LEU A 51 6.50 -8.59 1.67
N ARG A 52 7.44 -8.67 2.61
CA ARG A 52 8.30 -9.87 2.79
C ARG A 52 7.49 -11.11 3.13
N LYS A 53 6.52 -11.01 4.06
CA LYS A 53 5.59 -12.10 4.40
C LYS A 53 4.74 -12.55 3.22
N CYS A 54 4.35 -11.60 2.36
CA CYS A 54 3.65 -11.87 1.11
C CYS A 54 4.57 -12.46 0.01
N GLY A 55 5.85 -12.68 0.29
CA GLY A 55 6.77 -13.36 -0.61
C GLY A 55 7.53 -12.45 -1.57
N HIS A 56 7.46 -11.14 -1.39
CA HIS A 56 8.26 -10.18 -2.14
C HIS A 56 9.65 -9.99 -1.51
N HIS A 57 10.65 -9.73 -2.33
CA HIS A 57 11.98 -9.37 -1.84
C HIS A 57 12.04 -7.87 -1.58
N VAL A 58 12.43 -7.49 -0.36
CA VAL A 58 12.58 -6.09 0.06
C VAL A 58 13.88 -5.95 0.82
N GLU A 59 14.82 -5.20 0.29
CA GLU A 59 16.16 -5.03 0.84
C GLU A 59 16.54 -3.56 0.94
N PHE A 60 16.99 -3.14 2.12
CA PHE A 60 17.56 -1.83 2.35
C PHE A 60 19.08 -1.88 2.24
N ASN A 61 19.69 -0.76 1.85
CA ASN A 61 21.13 -0.60 1.97
C ASN A 61 21.53 -0.42 3.45
N GLU A 62 22.84 -0.47 3.74
CA GLU A 62 23.38 -0.34 5.11
C GLU A 62 22.99 0.97 5.83
N ARG A 63 22.66 2.03 5.06
CA ARG A 63 22.26 3.34 5.61
C ARG A 63 20.75 3.43 5.88
N GLY A 64 19.95 2.49 5.38
CA GLY A 64 18.50 2.53 5.47
C GLY A 64 17.82 3.67 4.66
N ASP A 65 18.55 4.28 3.71
CA ASP A 65 18.05 5.40 2.91
C ASP A 65 17.69 5.03 1.46
N THR A 66 17.90 3.79 1.10
CA THR A 66 17.62 3.23 -0.23
C THR A 66 17.05 1.84 -0.06
N VAL A 67 15.94 1.53 -0.74
CA VAL A 67 15.30 0.22 -0.71
C VAL A 67 15.11 -0.32 -2.11
N THR A 68 15.39 -1.61 -2.31
CA THR A 68 15.12 -2.34 -3.55
C THR A 68 14.01 -3.35 -3.31
N ILE A 69 13.02 -3.35 -4.21
CA ILE A 69 11.87 -4.25 -4.18
C ILE A 69 11.84 -5.08 -5.46
N ILE A 70 11.71 -6.40 -5.33
CA ILE A 70 11.51 -7.33 -6.43
C ILE A 70 10.25 -8.15 -6.15
N ALA A 71 9.36 -8.23 -7.13
CA ALA A 71 8.15 -9.04 -6.98
C ALA A 71 8.49 -10.51 -6.78
N GLY A 72 7.77 -11.15 -5.86
CA GLY A 72 7.88 -12.59 -5.65
C GLY A 72 7.25 -13.37 -6.81
N LYS A 73 7.86 -14.47 -7.21
CA LYS A 73 7.31 -15.37 -8.25
C LYS A 73 6.02 -16.06 -7.83
N THR A 74 5.86 -16.29 -6.53
CA THR A 74 4.68 -16.93 -5.93
C THR A 74 4.20 -16.08 -4.75
N PRO A 75 3.56 -14.92 -5.03
CA PRO A 75 3.08 -14.06 -3.97
C PRO A 75 1.98 -14.76 -3.15
N LYS A 76 1.92 -14.42 -1.87
CA LYS A 76 0.98 -15.00 -0.91
C LYS A 76 0.01 -13.93 -0.42
N CYS A 77 -1.21 -14.36 -0.17
CA CYS A 77 -2.22 -13.56 0.52
C CYS A 77 -1.74 -13.12 1.92
N GLY A 78 -2.34 -12.08 2.44
CA GLY A 78 -1.96 -11.51 3.72
C GLY A 78 -3.13 -10.93 4.51
N GLU A 79 -2.84 -10.49 5.72
CA GLU A 79 -3.79 -9.83 6.59
C GLU A 79 -3.25 -8.48 7.04
N ILE A 80 -4.11 -7.46 7.03
CA ILE A 80 -3.84 -6.12 7.52
C ILE A 80 -4.86 -5.75 8.58
N LYS A 81 -4.36 -5.19 9.67
CA LYS A 81 -5.16 -4.43 10.63
C LYS A 81 -4.51 -3.07 10.83
N THR A 82 -5.18 -2.00 10.41
CA THR A 82 -4.64 -0.65 10.58
C THR A 82 -4.57 -0.28 12.05
N ALA A 83 -3.56 0.51 12.41
CA ALA A 83 -3.38 1.02 13.76
C ALA A 83 -2.57 2.33 13.72
N PRO A 84 -2.61 3.18 14.77
CA PRO A 84 -1.71 4.31 14.89
C PRO A 84 -0.24 3.89 14.79
N TYR A 85 0.61 4.83 14.32
CA TYR A 85 2.05 4.58 14.24
C TYR A 85 2.61 4.04 15.59
N PRO A 86 3.46 3.02 15.59
CA PRO A 86 4.14 2.38 14.46
C PRO A 86 3.34 1.21 13.81
N GLY A 87 2.05 1.09 14.07
CA GLY A 87 1.20 0.10 13.42
C GLY A 87 0.98 0.36 11.93
N TYR A 88 0.21 -0.53 11.27
CA TYR A 88 -0.03 -0.45 9.84
C TYR A 88 -0.85 0.81 9.49
N PRO A 89 -0.32 1.71 8.61
CA PRO A 89 -1.00 2.98 8.33
C PRO A 89 -2.26 2.78 7.49
N THR A 90 -3.37 3.42 7.90
CA THR A 90 -4.61 3.45 7.11
C THR A 90 -4.39 4.04 5.72
N ASP A 91 -3.40 4.92 5.54
CA ASP A 91 -3.04 5.52 4.25
C ASP A 91 -2.38 4.55 3.27
N MET A 92 -2.02 3.35 3.70
CA MET A 92 -1.52 2.26 2.86
C MET A 92 -2.56 1.14 2.64
N GLN A 93 -3.73 1.25 3.25
CA GLN A 93 -4.79 0.25 3.19
C GLN A 93 -5.27 0.02 1.75
N ALA A 94 -5.56 1.09 1.01
CA ALA A 94 -6.11 0.99 -0.34
C ALA A 94 -5.10 0.41 -1.35
N GLN A 95 -3.81 0.79 -1.25
CA GLN A 95 -2.75 0.30 -2.11
C GLN A 95 -2.54 -1.22 -1.93
N MET A 96 -2.54 -1.69 -0.67
CA MET A 96 -2.42 -3.12 -0.42
C MET A 96 -3.68 -3.90 -0.83
N THR A 97 -4.86 -3.29 -0.75
CA THR A 97 -6.09 -3.88 -1.30
C THR A 97 -5.96 -4.13 -2.81
N ALA A 98 -5.35 -3.19 -3.56
CA ALA A 98 -5.07 -3.37 -4.98
C ALA A 98 -4.07 -4.53 -5.24
N LEU A 99 -2.99 -4.63 -4.46
CA LEU A 99 -2.05 -5.76 -4.54
C LEU A 99 -2.77 -7.09 -4.28
N PHE A 100 -3.54 -7.17 -3.20
CA PHE A 100 -4.26 -8.38 -2.81
C PHE A 100 -5.36 -8.78 -3.81
N ALA A 101 -5.92 -7.82 -4.54
CA ALA A 101 -6.91 -8.11 -5.58
C ALA A 101 -6.36 -9.01 -6.70
N THR A 102 -5.03 -9.02 -6.93
CA THR A 102 -4.35 -9.86 -7.92
C THR A 102 -3.39 -10.88 -7.30
N THR A 103 -3.40 -11.03 -5.97
CA THR A 103 -2.57 -12.03 -5.28
C THR A 103 -3.39 -13.29 -5.02
N PRO A 104 -2.94 -14.49 -5.45
CA PRO A 104 -3.69 -15.73 -5.25
C PRO A 104 -4.01 -16.00 -3.79
N GLY A 105 -5.24 -16.44 -3.51
CA GLY A 105 -5.73 -16.77 -2.18
C GLY A 105 -6.66 -15.71 -1.59
N ILE A 106 -6.92 -15.81 -0.30
CA ILE A 106 -7.84 -14.91 0.41
C ILE A 106 -7.03 -14.00 1.33
N SER A 107 -7.17 -12.70 1.14
CA SER A 107 -6.59 -11.67 2.00
C SER A 107 -7.67 -10.94 2.81
N VAL A 108 -7.30 -10.43 3.97
CA VAL A 108 -8.19 -9.69 4.85
C VAL A 108 -7.60 -8.32 5.17
N VAL A 109 -8.39 -7.28 4.99
CA VAL A 109 -7.99 -5.91 5.31
C VAL A 109 -9.02 -5.30 6.26
N LYS A 110 -8.62 -5.06 7.50
CA LYS A 110 -9.44 -4.42 8.53
C LYS A 110 -8.93 -3.01 8.82
N ASP A 111 -9.76 -2.00 8.58
CA ASP A 111 -9.44 -0.63 8.97
C ASP A 111 -10.11 -0.27 10.29
N THR A 112 -9.28 -0.04 11.33
CA THR A 112 -9.75 0.34 12.68
C THR A 112 -9.65 1.84 12.93
N ILE A 113 -9.02 2.58 12.00
CA ILE A 113 -8.84 4.03 12.08
C ILE A 113 -9.97 4.74 11.33
N PHE A 114 -10.24 4.30 10.09
CA PHE A 114 -11.34 4.79 9.25
C PHE A 114 -12.17 3.63 8.69
N PRO A 115 -13.08 3.03 9.49
CA PRO A 115 -13.82 1.83 9.07
C PRO A 115 -14.71 2.02 7.83
N GLN A 116 -14.99 3.27 7.44
CA GLN A 116 -15.78 3.59 6.24
C GLN A 116 -14.91 3.81 4.98
N ARG A 117 -13.57 3.74 5.08
CA ARG A 117 -12.66 4.11 4.00
C ARG A 117 -12.42 2.97 3.00
N PHE A 118 -13.50 2.44 2.40
CA PHE A 118 -13.46 1.34 1.44
C PHE A 118 -14.08 1.70 0.07
N MET A 119 -14.18 2.97 -0.28
CA MET A 119 -14.77 3.43 -1.56
C MET A 119 -14.02 2.87 -2.78
N HIS A 120 -12.69 2.74 -2.69
CA HIS A 120 -11.86 2.12 -3.74
C HIS A 120 -12.27 0.67 -4.04
N CYS A 121 -12.83 -0.07 -3.07
CA CYS A 121 -13.27 -1.45 -3.30
C CYS A 121 -14.41 -1.52 -4.32
N SER A 122 -15.31 -0.56 -4.35
CA SER A 122 -16.39 -0.51 -5.36
C SER A 122 -15.82 -0.31 -6.75
N GLU A 123 -14.81 0.53 -6.90
CA GLU A 123 -14.16 0.79 -8.17
C GLU A 123 -13.28 -0.40 -8.61
N LEU A 124 -12.55 -1.04 -7.68
CA LEU A 124 -11.81 -2.28 -7.97
C LEU A 124 -12.75 -3.42 -8.43
N LYS A 125 -13.96 -3.52 -7.86
CA LYS A 125 -14.99 -4.47 -8.34
C LYS A 125 -15.40 -4.19 -9.78
N ARG A 126 -15.49 -2.93 -10.19
CA ARG A 126 -15.76 -2.57 -11.60
C ARG A 126 -14.64 -3.04 -12.53
N MET A 127 -13.41 -3.14 -12.02
CA MET A 127 -12.26 -3.73 -12.71
C MET A 127 -12.20 -5.27 -12.58
N GLY A 128 -13.22 -5.92 -12.02
CA GLY A 128 -13.29 -7.37 -11.91
C GLY A 128 -12.73 -7.97 -10.61
N ALA A 129 -12.33 -7.17 -9.63
CA ALA A 129 -11.85 -7.69 -8.35
C ALA A 129 -12.98 -8.36 -7.53
N ASP A 130 -12.69 -9.49 -6.89
CA ASP A 130 -13.59 -10.17 -5.95
C ASP A 130 -13.33 -9.71 -4.52
N ILE A 131 -14.12 -8.71 -4.09
CA ILE A 131 -13.97 -8.07 -2.77
C ILE A 131 -15.33 -8.01 -2.08
N LYS A 132 -15.39 -8.44 -0.83
CA LYS A 132 -16.55 -8.25 0.06
C LYS A 132 -16.17 -7.34 1.20
N VAL A 133 -16.95 -6.28 1.42
CA VAL A 133 -16.71 -5.31 2.50
C VAL A 133 -17.85 -5.39 3.49
N ASP A 134 -17.53 -5.59 4.76
CA ASP A 134 -18.48 -5.57 5.86
C ASP A 134 -17.81 -5.01 7.13
N ASN A 135 -18.50 -4.10 7.82
CA ASN A 135 -18.11 -3.56 9.13
C ASN A 135 -16.61 -3.18 9.25
N GLY A 136 -16.10 -2.40 8.28
CA GLY A 136 -14.72 -1.93 8.29
C GLY A 136 -13.69 -3.02 7.97
N THR A 137 -14.12 -4.11 7.35
CA THR A 137 -13.28 -5.23 6.94
C THR A 137 -13.56 -5.58 5.48
N ALA A 138 -12.53 -5.67 4.67
CA ALA A 138 -12.59 -6.20 3.32
C ALA A 138 -12.00 -7.61 3.29
N VAL A 139 -12.73 -8.56 2.72
CA VAL A 139 -12.26 -9.90 2.36
C VAL A 139 -12.07 -9.91 0.85
N ILE A 140 -10.87 -10.26 0.41
CA ILE A 140 -10.41 -10.14 -0.97
C ILE A 140 -10.00 -11.53 -1.46
N SER A 141 -10.68 -12.02 -2.50
CA SER A 141 -10.25 -13.23 -3.22
C SER A 141 -9.44 -12.77 -4.42
N GLY A 142 -8.16 -13.08 -4.46
CA GLY A 142 -7.28 -12.66 -5.56
C GLY A 142 -7.71 -13.26 -6.89
N VAL A 143 -7.81 -12.41 -7.92
CA VAL A 143 -8.10 -12.81 -9.30
C VAL A 143 -6.83 -12.84 -10.14
N GLU A 144 -6.81 -13.55 -11.25
CA GLU A 144 -5.63 -13.66 -12.11
C GLU A 144 -5.31 -12.34 -12.80
N THR A 145 -6.32 -11.66 -13.33
CA THR A 145 -6.20 -10.35 -14.00
C THR A 145 -7.36 -9.44 -13.62
N LEU A 146 -7.13 -8.14 -13.72
CA LEU A 146 -8.17 -7.13 -13.66
C LEU A 146 -8.52 -6.68 -15.08
N SER A 147 -9.74 -6.20 -15.29
CA SER A 147 -10.18 -5.65 -16.56
C SER A 147 -10.13 -4.13 -16.54
N GLY A 148 -9.75 -3.52 -17.67
CA GLY A 148 -9.86 -2.08 -17.85
C GLY A 148 -11.33 -1.63 -17.73
N ALA A 149 -11.60 -0.62 -16.89
CA ALA A 149 -12.93 -0.06 -16.70
C ALA A 149 -12.86 1.44 -16.41
N PRO A 150 -13.86 2.22 -16.79
CA PRO A 150 -14.00 3.60 -16.30
C PRO A 150 -14.22 3.58 -14.79
N VAL A 151 -13.30 4.16 -14.03
CA VAL A 151 -13.32 4.21 -12.56
C VAL A 151 -13.26 5.65 -12.07
N MET A 152 -13.76 5.90 -10.88
CA MET A 152 -13.79 7.23 -10.27
C MET A 152 -12.76 7.33 -9.15
N ALA A 153 -11.84 8.29 -9.27
CA ALA A 153 -10.92 8.67 -8.22
C ALA A 153 -11.63 9.52 -7.15
N SER A 154 -12.20 8.86 -6.14
CA SER A 154 -13.07 9.48 -5.13
C SER A 154 -12.30 10.14 -3.98
N ASP A 155 -11.10 9.69 -3.68
CA ASP A 155 -10.21 10.27 -2.69
C ASP A 155 -8.72 10.02 -3.05
N LEU A 156 -7.82 10.70 -2.34
CA LEU A 156 -6.37 10.66 -2.60
C LEU A 156 -5.81 9.24 -2.62
N ARG A 157 -6.16 8.39 -1.65
CA ARG A 157 -5.62 7.03 -1.50
C ARG A 157 -6.32 6.03 -2.42
N ALA A 158 -7.63 6.19 -2.61
CA ALA A 158 -8.37 5.44 -3.61
C ALA A 158 -7.78 5.67 -5.02
N SER A 159 -7.47 6.93 -5.36
CA SER A 159 -6.82 7.28 -6.64
C SER A 159 -5.51 6.52 -6.86
N ALA A 160 -4.63 6.51 -5.86
CA ALA A 160 -3.37 5.77 -5.93
C ALA A 160 -3.60 4.27 -6.12
N ALA A 161 -4.53 3.67 -5.38
CA ALA A 161 -4.87 2.25 -5.50
C ALA A 161 -5.41 1.88 -6.88
N LEU A 162 -6.23 2.74 -7.49
CA LEU A 162 -6.78 2.52 -8.84
C LEU A 162 -5.71 2.62 -9.92
N VAL A 163 -4.73 3.54 -9.78
CA VAL A 163 -3.56 3.60 -10.67
C VAL A 163 -2.74 2.31 -10.54
N LEU A 164 -2.51 1.81 -9.32
CA LEU A 164 -1.82 0.54 -9.11
C LEU A 164 -2.57 -0.63 -9.76
N ALA A 165 -3.90 -0.70 -9.57
CA ALA A 165 -4.73 -1.73 -10.17
C ALA A 165 -4.67 -1.68 -11.72
N ALA A 166 -4.63 -0.48 -12.31
CA ALA A 166 -4.52 -0.29 -13.76
C ALA A 166 -3.21 -0.86 -14.35
N LEU A 167 -2.13 -0.96 -13.54
CA LEU A 167 -0.89 -1.62 -13.99
C LEU A 167 -1.06 -3.14 -14.24
N LYS A 168 -2.11 -3.75 -13.69
CA LYS A 168 -2.46 -5.18 -13.81
C LYS A 168 -3.74 -5.41 -14.59
N ALA A 169 -4.35 -4.38 -15.15
CA ALA A 169 -5.57 -4.49 -15.95
C ALA A 169 -5.23 -4.77 -17.43
N GLU A 170 -6.06 -5.60 -18.07
CA GLU A 170 -6.07 -5.89 -19.50
C GLU A 170 -7.26 -5.24 -20.21
#